data_a42e6fd50b45c8728462008a9e3e0dde
#
_entry.id   a42e6fd50b45c8728462008a9e3e0dde
#
_cell.length_a   1.000
_cell.length_b   1.000
_cell.length_c   1.000
_cell.angle_alpha   90.00
_cell.angle_beta   90.00
_cell.angle_gamma   90.00
#
_symmetry.space_group_name_H-M   'P 1'
#
loop_
_entity.id
_entity.type
_entity.pdbx_description
1 polymer ?
#
loop_
_entity_poly.entity_id
_entity_poly.type
_entity_poly.pdbx_seq_one_letter_code
_entity_poly.pdbx_strand_id
1 'polypeptide(L)'
;MNTIREEYLHRLDEEFNSMSNTLIEQLELLSLIIKGNNDPVSMFEKMKLNEQSINRSEVIIREEIVNTIVLNSPKAKDLRRIIAYFDMIGDIER
;
A
#
# COMPACT_ATOMS: atom_id res chain seq x y z
N MET A 1 -27.68 4.38 5.40
CA MET A 1 -26.35 3.76 5.43
C MET A 1 -25.82 3.58 4.01
N ASN A 2 -24.58 3.91 3.77
CA ASN A 2 -24.01 3.81 2.43
C ASN A 2 -23.07 2.61 2.32
N THR A 3 -23.60 1.47 1.88
CA THR A 3 -22.84 0.23 1.74
C THR A 3 -21.76 0.31 0.67
N ILE A 4 -21.97 1.11 -0.38
CA ILE A 4 -20.98 1.29 -1.46
C ILE A 4 -19.72 1.97 -0.91
N ARG A 5 -19.88 3.01 -0.09
CA ARG A 5 -18.76 3.69 0.55
C ARG A 5 -18.01 2.75 1.49
N GLU A 6 -18.73 1.93 2.25
CA GLU A 6 -18.13 0.96 3.15
C GLU A 6 -17.29 -0.07 2.37
N GLU A 7 -17.78 -0.51 1.22
CA GLU A 7 -17.05 -1.43 0.34
C GLU A 7 -15.76 -0.80 -0.19
N TYR A 8 -15.80 0.47 -0.61
CA TYR A 8 -14.60 1.17 -1.07
C TYR A 8 -13.57 1.32 0.06
N LEU A 9 -14.02 1.68 1.26
CA LEU A 9 -13.12 1.80 2.41
C LEU A 9 -12.52 0.45 2.79
N HIS A 10 -13.29 -0.62 2.71
CA HIS A 10 -12.81 -1.97 2.96
C HIS A 10 -11.71 -2.36 1.97
N ARG A 11 -11.90 -2.07 0.68
CA ARG A 11 -10.88 -2.33 -0.34
C ARG A 11 -9.61 -1.52 -0.12
N LEU A 12 -9.74 -0.27 0.31
CA LEU A 12 -8.59 0.54 0.67
C LEU A 12 -7.80 -0.09 1.81
N ASP A 13 -8.48 -0.58 2.84
CA ASP A 13 -7.84 -1.26 3.96
C ASP A 13 -7.11 -2.52 3.50
N GLU A 14 -7.74 -3.33 2.67
CA GLU A 14 -7.12 -4.54 2.15
C GLU A 14 -5.87 -4.25 1.33
N GLU A 15 -5.96 -3.28 0.41
CA GLU A 15 -4.82 -2.89 -0.43
C GLU A 15 -3.69 -2.32 0.41
N PHE A 16 -4.02 -1.49 1.39
CA PHE A 16 -3.03 -0.91 2.27
C PHE A 16 -2.32 -1.98 3.11
N ASN A 17 -3.08 -2.93 3.64
CA ASN A 17 -2.50 -4.03 4.41
C ASN A 17 -1.60 -4.90 3.54
N SER A 18 -2.01 -5.19 2.32
CA SER A 18 -1.21 -5.96 1.37
C SER A 18 0.10 -5.24 1.05
N MET A 19 0.04 -3.95 0.79
CA MET A 19 1.23 -3.15 0.53
C MET A 19 2.17 -3.11 1.74
N SER A 20 1.61 -2.97 2.94
CA SER A 20 2.39 -2.96 4.19
C SER A 20 3.10 -4.28 4.40
N ASN A 21 2.44 -5.41 4.15
CA ASN A 21 3.05 -6.73 4.27
C ASN A 21 4.20 -6.91 3.27
N THR A 22 4.03 -6.43 2.05
CA THR A 22 5.09 -6.47 1.04
C THR A 22 6.28 -5.61 1.46
N LEU A 23 6.02 -4.46 2.06
CA LEU A 23 7.07 -3.57 2.55
C LEU A 23 7.86 -4.22 3.69
N ILE A 24 7.17 -4.90 4.60
CA ILE A 24 7.82 -5.64 5.70
C ILE A 24 8.71 -6.73 5.12
N GLU A 25 8.23 -7.50 4.15
CA GLU A 25 9.03 -8.51 3.47
C GLU A 25 10.27 -7.88 2.83
N GLN A 26 10.14 -6.72 2.23
CA GLN A 26 11.25 -5.98 1.61
C GLN A 26 12.34 -5.67 2.65
N LEU A 27 11.93 -5.21 3.84
CA LEU A 27 12.85 -4.91 4.92
C LEU A 27 13.55 -6.17 5.44
N GLU A 28 12.83 -7.28 5.52
CA GLU A 28 13.41 -8.57 5.92
C GLU A 28 14.45 -9.04 4.91
N LEU A 29 14.16 -8.93 3.62
CA LEU A 29 15.11 -9.28 2.56
C LEU A 29 16.38 -8.43 2.63
N LEU A 30 16.21 -7.13 2.85
CA LEU A 30 17.35 -6.23 3.00
C LEU A 30 18.21 -6.64 4.20
N SER A 31 17.57 -6.97 5.32
CA SER A 31 18.28 -7.45 6.52
C SER A 31 19.10 -8.70 6.22
N LEU A 32 18.53 -9.65 5.49
CA LEU A 32 19.23 -10.89 5.13
C LEU A 32 20.43 -10.62 4.21
N ILE A 33 20.30 -9.70 3.28
CA ILE A 33 21.41 -9.30 2.39
C ILE A 33 22.55 -8.70 3.22
N ILE A 34 22.23 -7.83 4.15
CA ILE A 34 23.22 -7.19 5.02
C ILE A 34 23.95 -8.22 5.86
N LYS A 35 23.26 -9.25 6.34
CA LYS A 35 23.86 -10.33 7.12
C LYS A 35 24.74 -11.27 6.29
N GLY A 36 24.60 -11.25 4.96
CA GLY A 36 25.45 -12.03 4.07
C GLY A 36 25.19 -13.53 4.08
N ASN A 37 24.03 -13.97 4.53
CA ASN A 37 23.72 -15.39 4.71
C ASN A 37 23.05 -16.06 3.51
N ASN A 38 22.75 -15.31 2.44
CA ASN A 38 21.93 -15.79 1.33
C ASN A 38 22.47 -15.34 0.00
N ASP A 39 21.95 -15.94 -1.07
CA ASP A 39 22.28 -15.55 -2.44
C ASP A 39 21.76 -14.12 -2.74
N PRO A 40 22.65 -13.13 -2.90
CA PRO A 40 22.22 -11.76 -3.13
C PRO A 40 21.45 -11.56 -4.44
N VAL A 41 21.82 -12.31 -5.49
CA VAL A 41 21.16 -12.15 -6.80
C VAL A 41 19.70 -12.53 -6.72
N SER A 42 19.40 -13.69 -6.13
CA SER A 42 18.01 -14.14 -5.96
C SER A 42 17.21 -13.16 -5.10
N MET A 43 17.83 -12.64 -4.05
CA MET A 43 17.17 -11.70 -3.15
C MET A 43 16.90 -10.34 -3.81
N PHE A 44 17.84 -9.85 -4.63
CA PHE A 44 17.61 -8.62 -5.40
C PHE A 44 16.49 -8.77 -6.41
N GLU A 45 16.39 -9.93 -7.08
CA GLU A 45 15.27 -10.20 -7.98
C GLU A 45 13.93 -10.16 -7.25
N LYS A 46 13.88 -10.78 -6.08
CA LYS A 46 12.67 -10.78 -5.26
C LYS A 46 12.31 -9.36 -4.78
N MET A 47 13.30 -8.58 -4.38
CA MET A 47 13.10 -7.19 -3.98
C MET A 47 12.54 -6.37 -5.14
N LYS A 48 13.02 -6.59 -6.35
CA LYS A 48 12.51 -5.91 -7.53
C LYS A 48 11.06 -6.23 -7.80
N LEU A 49 10.67 -7.49 -7.65
CA LEU A 49 9.27 -7.91 -7.80
C LEU A 49 8.39 -7.27 -6.71
N ASN A 50 8.88 -7.20 -5.49
CA ASN A 50 8.17 -6.56 -4.39
C ASN A 50 7.98 -5.07 -4.64
N GLU A 51 8.99 -4.40 -5.17
CA GLU A 51 8.91 -3.00 -5.54
C GLU A 51 7.85 -2.74 -6.59
N GLN A 52 7.78 -3.60 -7.61
CA GLN A 52 6.74 -3.52 -8.63
C GLN A 52 5.34 -3.73 -8.02
N SER A 53 5.22 -4.65 -7.08
CA SER A 53 3.96 -4.91 -6.37
C SER A 53 3.53 -3.69 -5.54
N ILE A 54 4.46 -3.07 -4.85
CA ILE A 54 4.18 -1.86 -4.06
C ILE A 54 3.71 -0.73 -4.98
N ASN A 55 4.36 -0.54 -6.11
CA ASN A 55 3.98 0.49 -7.07
C ASN A 55 2.58 0.27 -7.62
N ARG A 56 2.21 -0.98 -7.90
CA ARG A 56 0.85 -1.30 -8.35
C ARG A 56 -0.19 -1.03 -7.27
N SER A 57 0.12 -1.42 -6.03
CA SER A 57 -0.77 -1.17 -4.90
C SER A 57 -1.00 0.32 -4.68
N GLU A 58 0.04 1.12 -4.85
CA GLU A 58 -0.05 2.57 -4.75
C GLU A 58 -1.05 3.14 -5.76
N VAL A 59 -0.98 2.71 -7.02
CA VAL A 59 -1.90 3.15 -8.06
C VAL A 59 -3.33 2.75 -7.71
N ILE A 60 -3.55 1.51 -7.28
CA ILE A 60 -4.87 1.01 -6.90
C ILE A 60 -5.44 1.81 -5.73
N ILE A 61 -4.63 2.07 -4.71
CA ILE A 61 -5.05 2.84 -3.54
C ILE A 61 -5.47 4.25 -3.95
N ARG A 62 -4.70 4.91 -4.80
CA ARG A 62 -5.03 6.25 -5.31
C ARG A 62 -6.34 6.25 -6.08
N GLU A 63 -6.55 5.27 -6.94
CA GLU A 63 -7.80 5.14 -7.69
C GLU A 63 -8.99 4.94 -6.76
N GLU A 64 -8.86 4.06 -5.76
CA GLU A 64 -9.94 3.81 -4.81
C GLU A 64 -10.25 5.05 -3.96
N ILE A 65 -9.23 5.82 -3.60
CA ILE A 65 -9.43 7.09 -2.87
C ILE A 65 -10.23 8.07 -3.72
N VAL A 66 -9.85 8.26 -4.98
CA VAL A 66 -10.56 9.16 -5.89
C VAL A 66 -12.01 8.70 -6.06
N ASN A 67 -12.22 7.41 -6.29
CA ASN A 67 -13.55 6.86 -6.45
C ASN A 67 -14.41 7.08 -5.19
N THR A 68 -13.83 6.90 -4.01
CA THR A 68 -14.52 7.11 -2.75
C THR A 68 -14.98 8.57 -2.62
N ILE A 69 -14.11 9.52 -2.94
CA ILE A 69 -14.41 10.94 -2.85
C ILE A 69 -15.47 11.35 -3.89
N VAL A 70 -15.27 10.95 -5.13
CA VAL A 70 -16.14 11.40 -6.25
C VAL A 70 -17.52 10.75 -6.18
N LEU A 71 -17.58 9.46 -5.89
CA LEU A 71 -18.82 8.68 -6.01
C LEU A 71 -19.63 8.59 -4.73
N ASN A 72 -18.99 8.72 -3.57
CA ASN A 72 -19.62 8.39 -2.30
C ASN A 72 -19.71 9.55 -1.30
N SER A 73 -19.14 10.71 -1.60
CA SER A 73 -19.19 11.88 -0.72
C SER A 73 -18.94 11.50 0.75
N PRO A 74 -17.72 11.05 1.11
CA PRO A 74 -17.46 10.46 2.42
C PRO A 74 -17.70 11.46 3.56
N LYS A 75 -18.03 10.93 4.73
CA LYS A 75 -18.14 11.72 5.96
C LYS A 75 -16.77 12.20 6.41
N ALA A 76 -16.74 13.21 7.29
CA ALA A 76 -15.49 13.81 7.76
C ALA A 76 -14.52 12.78 8.35
N LYS A 77 -15.02 11.79 9.05
CA LYS A 77 -14.20 10.71 9.61
C LYS A 77 -13.50 9.90 8.53
N ASP A 78 -14.24 9.54 7.50
CA ASP A 78 -13.72 8.77 6.37
C ASP A 78 -12.72 9.61 5.57
N LEU A 79 -13.00 10.90 5.42
CA LEU A 79 -12.12 11.81 4.72
C LEU A 79 -10.76 11.95 5.41
N ARG A 80 -10.75 12.03 6.74
CA ARG A 80 -9.50 12.08 7.51
C ARG A 80 -8.68 10.82 7.32
N ARG A 81 -9.34 9.66 7.28
CA ARG A 81 -8.70 8.37 7.04
C ARG A 81 -8.07 8.32 5.65
N ILE A 82 -8.78 8.81 4.64
CA ILE A 82 -8.28 8.88 3.27
C ILE A 82 -7.05 9.80 3.17
N ILE A 83 -7.10 10.96 3.82
CA ILE A 83 -5.96 11.89 3.86
C ILE A 83 -4.75 11.21 4.51
N ALA A 84 -4.96 10.46 5.58
CA ALA A 84 -3.88 9.72 6.24
C ALA A 84 -3.24 8.71 5.27
N TYR A 85 -4.02 8.02 4.46
CA TYR A 85 -3.48 7.11 3.45
C TYR A 85 -2.63 7.84 2.41
N PHE A 86 -3.06 9.00 1.94
CA PHE A 86 -2.25 9.80 1.02
C PHE A 86 -0.91 10.19 1.63
N ASP A 87 -0.91 10.60 2.88
CA ASP A 87 0.31 10.98 3.58
C ASP A 87 1.26 9.79 3.72
N MET A 88 0.73 8.62 4.06
CA MET A 88 1.53 7.39 4.20
C MET A 88 2.11 6.96 2.86
N ILE A 89 1.36 7.06 1.78
CA ILE A 89 1.86 6.74 0.44
C ILE A 89 3.01 7.68 0.07
N GLY A 90 2.88 8.96 0.36
CA GLY A 90 3.94 9.93 0.14
C GLY A 90 5.23 9.58 0.90
N ASP A 91 5.09 9.10 2.12
CA ASP A 91 6.23 8.67 2.93
C ASP A 91 6.90 7.42 2.36
N ILE A 92 6.11 6.48 1.84
CA ILE A 92 6.63 5.25 1.23
C ILE A 92 7.43 5.57 -0.04
N GLU A 93 6.98 6.55 -0.84
CA GLU A 93 7.64 6.95 -2.08
C GLU A 93 9.01 7.62 -1.86
N ARG A 94 9.22 8.17 -0.70
CA ARG A 94 10.49 8.83 -0.37
C ARG A 94 11.54 7.77 0.01
#